data_c715879aa0d3c62e4ee7c1979eddfba8
#
_entry.id   c715879aa0d3c62e4ee7c1979eddfba8
#
_cell.length_a   1.000
_cell.length_b   1.000
_cell.length_c   1.000
_cell.angle_alpha   90.00
_cell.angle_beta   90.00
_cell.angle_gamma   90.00
#
_symmetry.space_group_name_H-M   'P 1'
#
loop_
_entity.id
_entity.type
_entity.pdbx_description
1 polymer ?
#
loop_
_entity_poly.entity_id
_entity_poly.type
_entity_poly.pdbx_seq_one_letter_code
_entity_poly.pdbx_strand_id
1 'polypeptide(L)'
;MRILLVSDLHYSLPQFDWVVEAADDVDLVVLAGDHLDISSHVSLSTQSFVVCSYVALLQERTRVVISSGNHDLTGPDEHGENAALWLADVRAAGVPTDGDSLLLGGTLFTVCPWWDGPIGRERVARQLAADAARLPARWVWVYHWPPTGSPTSWTGRRHYGDPDLAEWITEHAPDMVMSGHVHGPPFTPDGSWVDRIGRSWVFNPGNQRGPAPTRIEIDLVEGAAGIEGTATWLSQMGIEHADLAAPKRPPRTLFG
;
A
#
# COMPACT_ATOMS: atom_id res chain seq x y z
N MET A 1 -8.56 -13.95 -7.16
CA MET A 1 -8.81 -12.55 -6.75
C MET A 1 -7.71 -11.69 -7.36
N ARG A 2 -8.13 -10.69 -8.17
CA ARG A 2 -7.21 -9.75 -8.83
C ARG A 2 -7.16 -8.45 -8.05
N ILE A 3 -5.96 -8.00 -7.68
CA ILE A 3 -5.73 -6.80 -6.88
C ILE A 3 -4.87 -5.83 -7.69
N LEU A 4 -5.27 -4.56 -7.72
CA LEU A 4 -4.46 -3.47 -8.22
C LEU A 4 -3.90 -2.70 -7.04
N LEU A 5 -2.59 -2.73 -6.85
CA LEU A 5 -1.87 -1.94 -5.85
C LEU A 5 -1.27 -0.70 -6.52
N VAL A 6 -1.64 0.47 -6.02
CA VAL A 6 -1.02 1.76 -6.35
C VAL A 6 -0.73 2.53 -5.06
N SER A 7 0.29 3.38 -5.09
CA SER A 7 0.66 4.29 -4.00
C SER A 7 1.23 5.59 -4.57
N ASP A 8 1.43 6.58 -3.73
CA ASP A 8 2.18 7.80 -4.07
C ASP A 8 1.61 8.54 -5.29
N LEU A 9 0.29 8.66 -5.39
CA LEU A 9 -0.36 9.36 -6.50
C LEU A 9 -0.17 10.89 -6.42
N HIS A 10 0.12 11.44 -5.23
CA HIS A 10 0.47 12.84 -4.99
C HIS A 10 -0.41 13.83 -5.76
N TYR A 11 -1.73 13.66 -5.63
CA TYR A 11 -2.73 14.49 -6.30
C TYR A 11 -2.62 14.55 -7.84
N SER A 12 -2.03 13.53 -8.46
CA SER A 12 -1.95 13.40 -9.92
C SER A 12 -3.30 12.96 -10.49
N LEU A 13 -4.15 13.90 -10.87
CA LEU A 13 -5.48 13.58 -11.40
C LEU A 13 -5.44 12.65 -12.61
N PRO A 14 -4.50 12.78 -13.58
CA PRO A 14 -4.39 11.81 -14.66
C PRO A 14 -4.11 10.38 -14.19
N GLN A 15 -3.39 10.20 -13.07
CA GLN A 15 -3.17 8.87 -12.50
C GLN A 15 -4.42 8.34 -11.81
N PHE A 16 -5.18 9.19 -11.11
CA PHE A 16 -6.48 8.80 -10.57
C PHE A 16 -7.47 8.42 -11.67
N ASP A 17 -7.54 9.19 -12.78
CA ASP A 17 -8.36 8.86 -13.95
C ASP A 17 -8.01 7.46 -14.47
N TRP A 18 -6.71 7.17 -14.62
CA TRP A 18 -6.22 5.87 -15.05
C TRP A 18 -6.64 4.74 -14.08
N VAL A 19 -6.53 4.96 -12.76
CA VAL A 19 -6.92 3.95 -11.75
C VAL A 19 -8.42 3.68 -11.82
N VAL A 20 -9.24 4.71 -12.03
CA VAL A 20 -10.70 4.56 -12.21
C VAL A 20 -11.02 3.73 -13.47
N GLU A 21 -10.32 3.96 -14.59
CA GLU A 21 -10.50 3.17 -15.81
C GLU A 21 -10.07 1.70 -15.62
N ALA A 22 -8.96 1.45 -14.89
CA ALA A 22 -8.45 0.11 -14.64
C ALA A 22 -9.28 -0.68 -13.61
N ALA A 23 -10.12 0.00 -12.83
CA ALA A 23 -10.89 -0.62 -11.74
C ALA A 23 -11.92 -1.66 -12.22
N ASP A 24 -12.40 -1.56 -13.47
CA ASP A 24 -13.37 -2.53 -14.03
C ASP A 24 -12.77 -3.94 -14.23
N ASP A 25 -11.44 -4.04 -14.28
CA ASP A 25 -10.71 -5.29 -14.55
C ASP A 25 -10.20 -6.00 -13.30
N VAL A 26 -10.47 -5.48 -12.09
CA VAL A 26 -9.93 -6.01 -10.83
C VAL A 26 -11.01 -6.18 -9.76
N ASP A 27 -10.77 -7.09 -8.82
CA ASP A 27 -11.69 -7.35 -7.70
C ASP A 27 -11.48 -6.38 -6.53
N LEU A 28 -10.29 -5.78 -6.46
CA LEU A 28 -9.88 -4.88 -5.38
C LEU A 28 -8.85 -3.87 -5.87
N VAL A 29 -9.07 -2.59 -5.58
CA VAL A 29 -8.06 -1.54 -5.67
C VAL A 29 -7.53 -1.25 -4.27
N VAL A 30 -6.21 -1.31 -4.10
CA VAL A 30 -5.50 -0.90 -2.88
C VAL A 30 -4.75 0.39 -3.15
N LEU A 31 -5.17 1.45 -2.46
CA LEU A 31 -4.53 2.76 -2.46
C LEU A 31 -3.65 2.84 -1.21
N ALA A 32 -2.34 2.66 -1.38
CA ALA A 32 -1.42 2.47 -0.26
C ALA A 32 -0.66 3.75 0.14
N GLY A 33 -1.41 4.84 0.39
CA GLY A 33 -0.88 6.10 0.94
C GLY A 33 -0.39 7.12 -0.08
N ASP A 34 -0.16 8.34 0.42
CA ASP A 34 0.29 9.53 -0.31
C ASP A 34 -0.60 9.89 -1.50
N HIS A 35 -1.88 10.07 -1.20
CA HIS A 35 -2.91 10.48 -2.18
C HIS A 35 -2.88 11.98 -2.42
N LEU A 36 -2.53 12.76 -1.38
CA LEU A 36 -2.42 14.20 -1.42
C LEU A 36 -0.98 14.63 -1.71
N ASP A 37 -0.80 15.90 -2.09
CA ASP A 37 0.51 16.51 -2.30
C ASP A 37 0.67 17.78 -1.46
N ILE A 38 1.48 17.70 -0.39
CA ILE A 38 1.79 18.83 0.49
C ILE A 38 2.59 19.94 -0.22
N SER A 39 3.22 19.64 -1.36
CA SER A 39 3.95 20.62 -2.18
C SER A 39 3.07 21.32 -3.23
N SER A 40 1.82 20.88 -3.39
CA SER A 40 0.88 21.48 -4.33
C SER A 40 0.44 22.89 -3.91
N HIS A 41 0.13 23.73 -4.89
CA HIS A 41 -0.53 25.02 -4.66
C HIS A 41 -2.02 24.88 -4.33
N VAL A 42 -2.62 23.72 -4.54
CA VAL A 42 -4.01 23.40 -4.17
C VAL A 42 -4.04 23.06 -2.69
N SER A 43 -4.98 23.65 -1.93
CA SER A 43 -5.10 23.37 -0.48
C SER A 43 -5.40 21.89 -0.23
N LEU A 44 -4.89 21.34 0.89
CA LEU A 44 -5.16 19.94 1.27
C LEU A 44 -6.66 19.66 1.40
N SER A 45 -7.46 20.61 1.88
CA SER A 45 -8.92 20.44 1.96
C SER A 45 -9.58 20.29 0.59
N THR A 46 -9.12 21.04 -0.41
CA THR A 46 -9.60 20.89 -1.78
C THR A 46 -9.15 19.55 -2.38
N GLN A 47 -7.89 19.18 -2.17
CA GLN A 47 -7.36 17.89 -2.63
C GLN A 47 -8.14 16.74 -2.01
N SER A 48 -8.37 16.75 -0.69
CA SER A 48 -9.14 15.71 0.02
C SER A 48 -10.55 15.55 -0.57
N PHE A 49 -11.25 16.68 -0.82
CA PHE A 49 -12.57 16.63 -1.45
C PHE A 49 -12.54 15.97 -2.84
N VAL A 50 -11.56 16.31 -3.67
CA VAL A 50 -11.39 15.72 -5.00
C VAL A 50 -11.04 14.24 -4.91
N VAL A 51 -10.10 13.86 -4.02
CA VAL A 51 -9.72 12.45 -3.83
C VAL A 51 -10.89 11.62 -3.30
N CYS A 52 -11.69 12.14 -2.36
CA CYS A 52 -12.93 11.49 -1.94
C CYS A 52 -13.90 11.23 -3.12
N SER A 53 -13.96 12.17 -4.09
CA SER A 53 -14.78 11.97 -5.29
C SER A 53 -14.25 10.84 -6.17
N TYR A 54 -12.93 10.72 -6.32
CA TYR A 54 -12.31 9.57 -7.01
C TYR A 54 -12.56 8.24 -6.29
N VAL A 55 -12.45 8.23 -4.96
CA VAL A 55 -12.77 7.03 -4.16
C VAL A 55 -14.22 6.60 -4.38
N ALA A 56 -15.16 7.55 -4.44
CA ALA A 56 -16.56 7.24 -4.74
C ALA A 56 -16.74 6.64 -6.15
N LEU A 57 -16.06 7.19 -7.17
CA LEU A 57 -16.06 6.63 -8.53
C LEU A 57 -15.49 5.21 -8.58
N LEU A 58 -14.44 4.94 -7.80
CA LEU A 58 -13.85 3.59 -7.69
C LEU A 58 -14.82 2.60 -7.04
N GLN A 59 -15.55 3.03 -5.98
CA GLN A 59 -16.54 2.18 -5.30
C GLN A 59 -17.71 1.77 -6.21
N GLU A 60 -18.04 2.56 -7.23
CA GLU A 60 -19.06 2.20 -8.21
C GLU A 60 -18.61 1.05 -9.13
N ARG A 61 -17.31 0.76 -9.22
CA ARG A 61 -16.70 -0.20 -10.15
C ARG A 61 -16.18 -1.45 -9.45
N THR A 62 -15.50 -1.28 -8.33
CA THR A 62 -14.87 -2.38 -7.60
C THR A 62 -14.77 -2.07 -6.11
N ARG A 63 -14.24 -3.01 -5.34
CA ARG A 63 -13.90 -2.77 -3.93
C ARG A 63 -12.65 -1.92 -3.82
N VAL A 64 -12.61 -1.08 -2.80
CA VAL A 64 -11.48 -0.19 -2.52
C VAL A 64 -11.05 -0.37 -1.08
N VAL A 65 -9.75 -0.34 -0.86
CA VAL A 65 -9.10 -0.19 0.45
C VAL A 65 -8.11 0.96 0.33
N ILE A 66 -8.09 1.86 1.30
CA ILE A 66 -7.24 3.04 1.29
C ILE A 66 -6.56 3.24 2.64
N SER A 67 -5.23 3.35 2.67
CA SER A 67 -4.46 3.76 3.84
C SER A 67 -3.88 5.15 3.65
N SER A 68 -3.58 5.84 4.75
CA SER A 68 -2.84 7.10 4.66
C SER A 68 -1.33 6.90 4.47
N GLY A 69 -0.70 7.91 3.87
CA GLY A 69 0.73 8.16 3.90
C GLY A 69 1.04 9.48 4.60
N ASN A 70 2.31 9.88 4.63
CA ASN A 70 2.73 11.10 5.32
C ASN A 70 2.23 12.40 4.66
N HIS A 71 1.93 12.38 3.36
CA HIS A 71 1.34 13.51 2.65
C HIS A 71 -0.17 13.66 2.90
N ASP A 72 -0.81 12.66 3.48
CA ASP A 72 -2.26 12.65 3.71
C ASP A 72 -2.68 13.28 5.04
N LEU A 73 -1.71 13.65 5.90
CA LEU A 73 -1.97 14.23 7.22
C LEU A 73 -2.53 15.64 7.08
N THR A 74 -3.73 15.86 7.59
CA THR A 74 -4.46 17.13 7.46
C THR A 74 -4.63 17.89 8.76
N GLY A 75 -4.25 17.31 9.88
CA GLY A 75 -4.28 17.96 11.18
C GLY A 75 -4.14 17.01 12.35
N PRO A 76 -4.09 17.55 13.58
CA PRO A 76 -3.96 16.74 14.78
C PRO A 76 -5.27 15.99 15.10
N ASP A 77 -5.13 14.77 15.59
CA ASP A 77 -6.21 13.99 16.19
C ASP A 77 -6.51 14.44 17.65
N GLU A 78 -7.39 13.70 18.33
CA GLU A 78 -7.77 13.96 19.73
C GLU A 78 -6.60 13.84 20.74
N HIS A 79 -5.48 13.26 20.32
CA HIS A 79 -4.27 13.13 21.14
C HIS A 79 -3.17 14.12 20.74
N GLY A 80 -3.41 14.95 19.70
CA GLY A 80 -2.47 15.94 19.21
C GLY A 80 -1.43 15.39 18.23
N GLU A 81 -1.53 14.13 17.81
CA GLU A 81 -0.71 13.56 16.74
C GLU A 81 -1.36 13.84 15.37
N ASN A 82 -0.55 14.16 14.35
CA ASN A 82 -1.09 14.40 13.02
C ASN A 82 -1.70 13.14 12.42
N ALA A 83 -2.85 13.31 11.76
CA ALA A 83 -3.62 12.24 11.17
C ALA A 83 -4.28 12.67 9.85
N ALA A 84 -4.63 11.70 9.04
CA ALA A 84 -5.38 11.88 7.79
C ALA A 84 -6.88 12.00 8.11
N LEU A 85 -7.29 13.13 8.70
CA LEU A 85 -8.65 13.33 9.23
C LEU A 85 -9.73 13.19 8.15
N TRP A 86 -9.41 13.50 6.89
CA TRP A 86 -10.32 13.39 5.75
C TRP A 86 -10.76 11.95 5.45
N LEU A 87 -9.99 10.95 5.88
CA LEU A 87 -10.36 9.54 5.73
C LEU A 87 -11.59 9.15 6.56
N ALA A 88 -12.01 9.99 7.51
CA ALA A 88 -13.28 9.79 8.21
C ALA A 88 -14.49 9.87 7.26
N ASP A 89 -14.44 10.73 6.25
CA ASP A 89 -15.49 10.84 5.22
C ASP A 89 -15.48 9.61 4.30
N VAL A 90 -14.30 9.11 3.96
CA VAL A 90 -14.11 7.88 3.19
C VAL A 90 -14.68 6.67 3.94
N ARG A 91 -14.39 6.57 5.23
CA ARG A 91 -14.96 5.52 6.10
C ARG A 91 -16.47 5.63 6.20
N ALA A 92 -17.01 6.85 6.35
CA ALA A 92 -18.45 7.07 6.41
C ALA A 92 -19.16 6.65 5.10
N ALA A 93 -18.46 6.69 3.97
CA ALA A 93 -18.93 6.17 2.69
C ALA A 93 -18.81 4.64 2.56
N GLY A 94 -18.30 3.94 3.58
CA GLY A 94 -18.20 2.48 3.63
C GLY A 94 -16.93 1.89 3.03
N VAL A 95 -15.90 2.69 2.79
CA VAL A 95 -14.57 2.21 2.34
C VAL A 95 -13.70 1.88 3.56
N PRO A 96 -13.15 0.67 3.67
CA PRO A 96 -12.16 0.34 4.68
C PRO A 96 -10.91 1.23 4.55
N THR A 97 -10.51 1.84 5.66
CA THR A 97 -9.40 2.78 5.72
C THR A 97 -8.60 2.61 7.02
N ASP A 98 -7.73 3.53 7.34
CA ASP A 98 -6.85 3.55 8.50
C ASP A 98 -7.47 2.96 9.77
N GLY A 99 -6.87 1.91 10.31
CA GLY A 99 -7.35 1.23 11.51
C GLY A 99 -8.46 0.18 11.28
N ASP A 100 -8.95 0.03 10.05
CA ASP A 100 -9.95 -0.98 9.71
C ASP A 100 -9.31 -2.31 9.32
N SER A 101 -10.08 -3.38 9.46
CA SER A 101 -9.72 -4.73 9.02
C SER A 101 -10.87 -5.34 8.21
N LEU A 102 -10.58 -5.76 6.99
CA LEU A 102 -11.54 -6.29 6.02
C LEU A 102 -11.26 -7.77 5.72
N LEU A 103 -12.27 -8.63 5.83
CA LEU A 103 -12.20 -9.99 5.31
C LEU A 103 -12.81 -10.06 3.90
N LEU A 104 -11.98 -10.38 2.91
CA LEU A 104 -12.36 -10.48 1.51
C LEU A 104 -11.77 -11.73 0.86
N GLY A 105 -12.62 -12.59 0.28
CA GLY A 105 -12.17 -13.83 -0.39
C GLY A 105 -11.34 -14.76 0.51
N GLY A 106 -11.62 -14.78 1.83
CA GLY A 106 -10.86 -15.55 2.82
C GLY A 106 -9.49 -14.93 3.18
N THR A 107 -9.20 -13.72 2.72
CA THR A 107 -8.00 -12.96 3.07
C THR A 107 -8.37 -11.82 4.02
N LEU A 108 -7.68 -11.72 5.14
CA LEU A 108 -7.79 -10.58 6.04
C LEU A 108 -6.86 -9.46 5.56
N PHE A 109 -7.42 -8.30 5.30
CA PHE A 109 -6.66 -7.07 5.03
C PHE A 109 -6.67 -6.21 6.28
N THR A 110 -5.51 -5.87 6.80
CA THR A 110 -5.33 -4.90 7.90
C THR A 110 -4.83 -3.61 7.30
N VAL A 111 -5.60 -2.53 7.44
CA VAL A 111 -5.27 -1.21 6.90
C VAL A 111 -4.68 -0.36 8.00
N CYS A 112 -3.37 -0.14 7.92
CA CYS A 112 -2.62 0.59 8.93
C CYS A 112 -2.56 2.08 8.58
N PRO A 113 -2.81 2.99 9.55
CA PRO A 113 -2.59 4.41 9.36
C PRO A 113 -1.10 4.74 9.24
N TRP A 114 -0.78 5.83 8.56
CA TRP A 114 0.47 6.53 8.86
C TRP A 114 0.41 7.06 10.30
N TRP A 115 1.46 6.89 11.05
CA TRP A 115 1.54 7.38 12.42
C TRP A 115 2.65 8.43 12.56
N ASP A 116 2.39 9.47 13.34
CA ASP A 116 3.25 10.64 13.53
C ASP A 116 3.76 10.77 14.98
N GLY A 117 3.42 9.80 15.83
CA GLY A 117 3.83 9.79 17.22
C GLY A 117 3.61 8.46 17.93
N PRO A 118 3.96 8.38 19.23
CA PRO A 118 3.96 7.13 19.98
C PRO A 118 2.56 6.51 20.15
N ILE A 119 1.49 7.33 20.18
CA ILE A 119 0.12 6.84 20.35
C ILE A 119 -0.37 6.17 19.07
N GLY A 120 -0.12 6.79 17.90
CA GLY A 120 -0.42 6.22 16.60
C GLY A 120 0.33 4.91 16.38
N ARG A 121 1.63 4.89 16.71
CA ARG A 121 2.45 3.68 16.68
C ARG A 121 1.85 2.54 17.54
N GLU A 122 1.47 2.85 18.78
CA GLU A 122 0.86 1.86 19.67
C GLU A 122 -0.50 1.36 19.16
N ARG A 123 -1.29 2.24 18.51
CA ARG A 123 -2.56 1.85 17.87
C ARG A 123 -2.32 0.82 16.76
N VAL A 124 -1.32 1.05 15.89
CA VAL A 124 -0.94 0.08 14.85
C VAL A 124 -0.52 -1.25 15.48
N ALA A 125 0.38 -1.23 16.46
CA ALA A 125 0.83 -2.45 17.15
C ALA A 125 -0.34 -3.25 17.75
N ARG A 126 -1.30 -2.56 18.40
CA ARG A 126 -2.51 -3.20 18.97
C ARG A 126 -3.44 -3.76 17.89
N GLN A 127 -3.61 -3.06 16.77
CA GLN A 127 -4.40 -3.54 15.63
C GLN A 127 -3.81 -4.82 15.06
N LEU A 128 -2.49 -4.84 14.80
CA LEU A 128 -1.79 -6.02 14.29
C LEU A 128 -1.89 -7.20 15.25
N ALA A 129 -1.71 -6.99 16.55
CA ALA A 129 -1.85 -8.03 17.55
C ALA A 129 -3.29 -8.59 17.64
N ALA A 130 -4.29 -7.71 17.55
CA ALA A 130 -5.70 -8.11 17.56
C ALA A 130 -6.07 -8.94 16.31
N ASP A 131 -5.55 -8.56 15.14
CA ASP A 131 -5.79 -9.29 13.90
C ASP A 131 -5.01 -10.61 13.84
N ALA A 132 -3.78 -10.66 14.38
CA ALA A 132 -3.02 -11.90 14.55
C ALA A 132 -3.79 -12.92 15.40
N ALA A 133 -4.47 -12.46 16.47
CA ALA A 133 -5.27 -13.33 17.35
C ALA A 133 -6.48 -13.97 16.64
N ARG A 134 -6.90 -13.44 15.47
CA ARG A 134 -7.97 -14.04 14.63
C ARG A 134 -7.48 -15.24 13.84
N LEU A 135 -6.17 -15.53 13.82
CA LEU A 135 -5.53 -16.63 13.08
C LEU A 135 -5.97 -16.68 11.61
N PRO A 136 -5.81 -15.60 10.85
CA PRO A 136 -6.28 -15.56 9.47
C PRO A 136 -5.54 -16.58 8.61
N ALA A 137 -6.27 -17.27 7.72
CA ALA A 137 -5.68 -18.22 6.79
C ALA A 137 -4.75 -17.51 5.76
N ARG A 138 -5.11 -16.31 5.38
CA ARG A 138 -4.30 -15.38 4.58
C ARG A 138 -4.39 -13.98 5.18
N TRP A 139 -3.26 -13.31 5.31
CA TRP A 139 -3.18 -12.02 5.98
C TRP A 139 -2.34 -11.03 5.18
N VAL A 140 -2.94 -9.91 4.80
CA VAL A 140 -2.34 -8.83 4.01
C VAL A 140 -2.39 -7.54 4.81
N TRP A 141 -1.26 -6.84 4.89
CA TRP A 141 -1.19 -5.49 5.47
C TRP A 141 -1.10 -4.45 4.37
N VAL A 142 -1.84 -3.37 4.52
CA VAL A 142 -1.66 -2.15 3.75
C VAL A 142 -0.99 -1.16 4.69
N TYR A 143 0.28 -0.87 4.45
CA TYR A 143 1.13 -0.08 5.32
C TYR A 143 2.08 0.76 4.47
N HIS A 144 1.89 2.08 4.45
CA HIS A 144 2.53 2.95 3.47
C HIS A 144 4.07 2.94 3.52
N TRP A 145 4.69 2.92 4.70
CA TRP A 145 6.14 2.99 4.84
C TRP A 145 6.77 1.58 4.73
N PRO A 146 7.65 1.29 3.75
CA PRO A 146 8.24 -0.04 3.61
C PRO A 146 9.20 -0.37 4.76
N PRO A 147 9.46 -1.66 5.06
CA PRO A 147 10.33 -2.04 6.17
C PRO A 147 11.79 -1.66 5.90
N THR A 148 12.49 -1.20 6.94
CA THR A 148 13.93 -0.93 6.85
C THR A 148 14.73 -2.20 6.53
N GLY A 149 15.83 -2.05 5.81
CA GLY A 149 16.69 -3.17 5.39
C GLY A 149 16.20 -3.96 4.19
N SER A 150 14.94 -3.75 3.75
CA SER A 150 14.41 -4.33 2.51
C SER A 150 14.85 -3.53 1.29
N PRO A 151 15.15 -4.17 0.14
CA PRO A 151 15.36 -3.49 -1.13
C PRO A 151 14.19 -2.56 -1.53
N THR A 152 12.97 -2.81 -1.03
CA THR A 152 11.79 -1.98 -1.29
C THR A 152 11.85 -0.61 -0.59
N SER A 153 12.80 -0.43 0.34
CA SER A 153 13.07 0.84 1.04
C SER A 153 14.36 1.53 0.57
N TRP A 154 15.02 1.01 -0.48
CA TRP A 154 16.31 1.50 -0.94
C TRP A 154 16.19 2.79 -1.75
N THR A 155 16.91 3.83 -1.37
CA THR A 155 16.88 5.15 -2.05
C THR A 155 18.00 5.35 -3.07
N GLY A 156 18.79 4.30 -3.35
CA GLY A 156 20.05 4.43 -4.11
C GLY A 156 21.25 4.84 -3.24
N ARG A 157 21.02 5.15 -1.96
CA ARG A 157 22.10 5.57 -1.02
C ARG A 157 21.97 4.92 0.34
N ARG A 158 20.75 4.72 0.83
CA ARG A 158 20.44 4.13 2.14
C ARG A 158 19.05 3.51 2.11
N HIS A 159 18.78 2.60 3.02
CA HIS A 159 17.42 2.19 3.31
C HIS A 159 16.70 3.33 4.04
N TYR A 160 15.52 3.70 3.53
CA TYR A 160 14.61 4.67 4.14
C TYR A 160 13.27 3.99 4.40
N GLY A 161 13.28 3.12 5.39
CA GLY A 161 12.14 2.30 5.77
C GLY A 161 11.88 2.36 7.27
N ASP A 162 10.74 1.79 7.66
CA ASP A 162 10.28 1.74 9.03
C ASP A 162 10.92 0.55 9.77
N PRO A 163 11.67 0.78 10.88
CA PRO A 163 12.20 -0.29 11.71
C PRO A 163 11.11 -1.05 12.47
N ASP A 164 10.04 -0.38 12.92
CA ASP A 164 8.94 -1.03 13.63
C ASP A 164 8.19 -2.00 12.71
N LEU A 165 7.94 -1.63 11.45
CA LEU A 165 7.35 -2.53 10.48
C LEU A 165 8.22 -3.78 10.26
N ALA A 166 9.54 -3.63 10.18
CA ALA A 166 10.45 -4.77 10.02
C ALA A 166 10.37 -5.75 11.22
N GLU A 167 10.25 -5.21 12.44
CA GLU A 167 10.04 -5.99 13.65
C GLU A 167 8.66 -6.68 13.65
N TRP A 168 7.58 -5.97 13.35
CA TRP A 168 6.22 -6.52 13.30
C TRP A 168 6.06 -7.60 12.22
N ILE A 169 6.71 -7.44 11.05
CA ILE A 169 6.73 -8.51 10.03
C ILE A 169 7.39 -9.77 10.59
N THR A 170 8.48 -9.63 11.34
CA THR A 170 9.17 -10.78 11.96
C THR A 170 8.32 -11.42 13.04
N GLU A 171 7.62 -10.64 13.85
CA GLU A 171 6.78 -11.10 14.96
C GLU A 171 5.51 -11.80 14.48
N HIS A 172 4.78 -11.18 13.55
CA HIS A 172 3.44 -11.61 13.15
C HIS A 172 3.41 -12.42 11.85
N ALA A 173 4.46 -12.30 11.03
CA ALA A 173 4.62 -13.02 9.77
C ALA A 173 3.37 -12.98 8.86
N PRO A 174 2.86 -11.79 8.46
CA PRO A 174 1.78 -11.69 7.48
C PRO A 174 2.21 -12.37 6.18
N ASP A 175 1.25 -12.73 5.33
CA ASP A 175 1.59 -13.30 4.03
C ASP A 175 2.09 -12.22 3.06
N MET A 176 1.58 -10.97 3.21
CA MET A 176 1.90 -9.88 2.29
C MET A 176 1.83 -8.52 2.99
N VAL A 177 2.72 -7.59 2.61
CA VAL A 177 2.71 -6.18 2.98
C VAL A 177 2.73 -5.34 1.71
N MET A 178 1.78 -4.44 1.57
CA MET A 178 1.62 -3.51 0.46
C MET A 178 2.01 -2.11 0.92
N SER A 179 3.08 -1.57 0.35
CA SER A 179 3.68 -0.28 0.76
C SER A 179 3.83 0.69 -0.42
N GLY A 180 4.39 1.87 -0.15
CA GLY A 180 4.74 2.94 -1.06
C GLY A 180 5.89 3.78 -0.51
N HIS A 181 5.71 5.10 -0.39
CA HIS A 181 6.56 6.09 0.28
C HIS A 181 7.95 6.30 -0.33
N VAL A 182 8.68 5.26 -0.64
CA VAL A 182 10.00 5.37 -1.25
C VAL A 182 9.86 5.20 -2.76
N HIS A 183 9.96 6.28 -3.51
CA HIS A 183 9.63 6.32 -4.94
C HIS A 183 10.63 5.57 -5.83
N GLY A 184 11.89 5.53 -5.41
CA GLY A 184 13.01 5.10 -6.24
C GLY A 184 13.36 3.62 -6.31
N PRO A 185 12.97 2.75 -5.36
CA PRO A 185 13.50 1.38 -5.29
C PRO A 185 13.42 0.59 -6.60
N PRO A 186 12.28 0.57 -7.32
CA PRO A 186 12.20 -0.19 -8.57
C PRO A 186 13.10 0.34 -9.70
N PHE A 187 13.60 1.57 -9.56
CA PHE A 187 14.34 2.29 -10.60
C PHE A 187 15.82 2.48 -10.27
N THR A 188 16.29 1.93 -9.16
CA THR A 188 17.68 2.11 -8.71
C THR A 188 18.39 0.77 -8.59
N PRO A 189 19.72 0.72 -8.88
CA PRO A 189 20.51 -0.46 -8.57
C PRO A 189 20.37 -0.85 -7.09
N ASP A 190 20.31 -2.15 -6.80
CA ASP A 190 20.11 -2.73 -5.47
C ASP A 190 18.73 -2.45 -4.81
N GLY A 191 17.88 -1.68 -5.48
CA GLY A 191 16.48 -1.51 -5.09
C GLY A 191 15.57 -2.53 -5.78
N SER A 192 14.33 -2.63 -5.30
CA SER A 192 13.35 -3.57 -5.87
C SER A 192 11.92 -3.13 -5.55
N TRP A 193 10.98 -3.49 -6.43
CA TRP A 193 9.55 -3.36 -6.20
C TRP A 193 8.99 -4.47 -5.29
N VAL A 194 9.75 -5.56 -5.09
CA VAL A 194 9.35 -6.72 -4.30
C VAL A 194 10.50 -7.25 -3.46
N ASP A 195 10.18 -7.73 -2.26
CA ASP A 195 11.10 -8.46 -1.38
C ASP A 195 10.34 -9.58 -0.65
N ARG A 196 11.09 -10.40 0.08
CA ARG A 196 10.54 -11.43 0.94
C ARG A 196 11.30 -11.47 2.27
N ILE A 197 10.60 -11.15 3.35
CA ILE A 197 11.12 -11.21 4.73
C ILE A 197 10.49 -12.44 5.41
N GLY A 198 11.29 -13.48 5.64
CA GLY A 198 10.76 -14.75 6.11
C GLY A 198 9.74 -15.32 5.11
N ARG A 199 8.48 -15.49 5.54
CA ARG A 199 7.38 -15.91 4.66
C ARG A 199 6.66 -14.75 3.98
N SER A 200 6.85 -13.52 4.45
CA SER A 200 6.09 -12.34 4.05
C SER A 200 6.61 -11.74 2.74
N TRP A 201 5.74 -11.59 1.75
CA TRP A 201 6.02 -10.78 0.58
C TRP A 201 5.86 -9.29 0.92
N VAL A 202 6.77 -8.45 0.46
CA VAL A 202 6.74 -7.00 0.65
C VAL A 202 6.77 -6.33 -0.71
N PHE A 203 5.84 -5.42 -0.96
CA PHE A 203 5.68 -4.73 -2.23
C PHE A 203 5.78 -3.22 -2.05
N ASN A 204 6.42 -2.57 -3.01
CA ASN A 204 6.43 -1.12 -3.18
C ASN A 204 6.46 -0.81 -4.69
N PRO A 205 5.38 -0.29 -5.29
CA PRO A 205 5.35 -0.02 -6.73
C PRO A 205 6.33 1.08 -7.15
N GLY A 206 6.81 1.91 -6.20
CA GLY A 206 7.54 3.14 -6.51
C GLY A 206 6.62 4.20 -7.12
N ASN A 207 7.22 5.28 -7.61
CA ASN A 207 6.47 6.36 -8.25
C ASN A 207 7.15 6.79 -9.56
N GLN A 208 6.36 7.06 -10.58
CA GLN A 208 6.78 7.69 -11.83
C GLN A 208 5.82 8.79 -12.24
N ARG A 209 6.32 9.74 -13.02
CA ARG A 209 5.48 10.78 -13.64
C ARG A 209 4.78 10.21 -14.87
N GLY A 210 3.63 10.77 -15.21
CA GLY A 210 2.86 10.41 -16.39
C GLY A 210 1.43 9.98 -16.04
N PRO A 211 0.57 9.73 -17.05
CA PRO A 211 -0.85 9.45 -16.80
C PRO A 211 -1.09 8.09 -16.15
N ALA A 212 -0.31 7.06 -16.49
CA ALA A 212 -0.41 5.76 -15.82
C ALA A 212 0.54 5.74 -14.61
N PRO A 213 0.07 5.38 -13.38
CA PRO A 213 0.96 5.20 -12.24
C PRO A 213 1.85 3.95 -12.41
N THR A 214 2.96 3.90 -11.67
CA THR A 214 3.57 2.61 -11.35
C THR A 214 2.57 1.82 -10.53
N ARG A 215 2.52 0.53 -10.77
CA ARG A 215 1.53 -0.32 -10.14
C ARG A 215 2.01 -1.75 -10.01
N ILE A 216 1.34 -2.49 -9.13
CA ILE A 216 1.51 -3.94 -9.04
C ILE A 216 0.13 -4.59 -9.19
N GLU A 217 0.01 -5.44 -10.18
CA GLU A 217 -1.17 -6.27 -10.39
C GLU A 217 -0.90 -7.64 -9.75
N ILE A 218 -1.77 -8.07 -8.83
CA ILE A 218 -1.59 -9.30 -8.07
C ILE A 218 -2.77 -10.23 -8.35
N ASP A 219 -2.48 -11.38 -8.94
CA ASP A 219 -3.47 -12.43 -9.17
C ASP A 219 -3.30 -13.54 -8.12
N LEU A 220 -4.22 -13.60 -7.14
CA LEU A 220 -4.22 -14.61 -6.09
C LEU A 220 -5.09 -15.80 -6.48
N VAL A 221 -4.55 -17.01 -6.31
CA VAL A 221 -5.29 -18.25 -6.47
C VAL A 221 -6.32 -18.39 -5.36
N GLU A 222 -7.57 -18.68 -5.72
CA GLU A 222 -8.64 -18.90 -4.76
C GLU A 222 -8.52 -20.27 -4.09
N GLY A 223 -8.88 -20.32 -2.80
CA GLY A 223 -8.90 -21.58 -2.05
C GLY A 223 -7.55 -22.14 -1.64
N ALA A 224 -6.44 -21.49 -1.99
CA ALA A 224 -5.12 -21.87 -1.52
C ALA A 224 -4.98 -21.66 0.01
N ALA A 225 -4.22 -22.52 0.67
CA ALA A 225 -3.96 -22.46 2.12
C ALA A 225 -2.99 -21.32 2.52
N GLY A 226 -2.51 -20.54 1.58
CA GLY A 226 -1.60 -19.41 1.76
C GLY A 226 -1.64 -18.49 0.55
N ILE A 227 -0.64 -17.65 0.39
CA ILE A 227 -0.50 -16.83 -0.81
C ILE A 227 0.11 -17.69 -1.93
N GLU A 228 -0.70 -17.93 -2.96
CA GLU A 228 -0.30 -18.50 -4.23
C GLU A 228 -0.82 -17.60 -5.34
N GLY A 229 -0.02 -17.39 -6.38
CA GLY A 229 -0.40 -16.54 -7.51
C GLY A 229 0.79 -15.85 -8.13
N THR A 230 0.54 -14.76 -8.81
CA THR A 230 1.57 -13.94 -9.45
C THR A 230 1.42 -12.48 -9.07
N ALA A 231 2.54 -11.77 -8.99
CA ALA A 231 2.57 -10.32 -8.91
C ALA A 231 3.30 -9.78 -10.14
N THR A 232 2.73 -8.79 -10.79
CA THR A 232 3.28 -8.13 -11.97
C THR A 232 3.47 -6.66 -11.66
N TRP A 233 4.70 -6.20 -11.69
CA TRP A 233 5.02 -4.78 -11.62
C TRP A 233 5.04 -4.18 -13.01
N LEU A 234 4.40 -3.01 -13.17
CA LEU A 234 4.27 -2.31 -14.44
C LEU A 234 4.68 -0.84 -14.27
N SER A 235 5.51 -0.38 -15.18
CA SER A 235 5.97 1.00 -15.26
C SER A 235 6.21 1.40 -16.71
N GLN A 236 6.57 2.67 -16.94
CA GLN A 236 7.05 3.12 -18.27
C GLN A 236 8.39 2.49 -18.67
N MET A 237 9.16 1.96 -17.71
CA MET A 237 10.48 1.37 -17.95
C MET A 237 10.41 -0.13 -18.25
N GLY A 238 9.29 -0.79 -17.97
CA GLY A 238 9.15 -2.22 -18.23
C GLY A 238 8.10 -2.93 -17.39
N ILE A 239 8.08 -4.24 -17.53
CA ILE A 239 7.20 -5.16 -16.84
C ILE A 239 8.07 -6.23 -16.19
N GLU A 240 7.85 -6.49 -14.91
CA GLU A 240 8.51 -7.57 -14.16
C GLU A 240 7.48 -8.44 -13.46
N HIS A 241 7.83 -9.71 -13.24
CA HIS A 241 6.94 -10.69 -12.63
C HIS A 241 7.61 -11.40 -11.46
N ALA A 242 6.82 -11.69 -10.43
CA ALA A 242 7.15 -12.56 -9.31
C ALA A 242 6.11 -13.67 -9.17
N ASP A 243 6.57 -14.91 -9.04
CA ASP A 243 5.74 -16.05 -8.65
C ASP A 243 5.68 -16.11 -7.13
N LEU A 244 4.49 -15.96 -6.57
CA LEU A 244 4.27 -15.88 -5.12
C LEU A 244 4.36 -17.25 -4.44
N ALA A 245 4.26 -18.35 -5.19
CA ALA A 245 4.49 -19.70 -4.69
C ALA A 245 5.97 -20.05 -4.57
N ALA A 246 6.85 -19.36 -5.33
CA ALA A 246 8.27 -19.69 -5.41
C ALA A 246 9.06 -19.18 -4.17
N PRO A 247 10.09 -19.93 -3.72
CA PRO A 247 11.08 -19.36 -2.83
C PRO A 247 11.81 -18.21 -3.55
N LYS A 248 12.21 -17.19 -2.75
CA LYS A 248 12.86 -15.95 -3.23
C LYS A 248 13.86 -16.20 -4.35
N ARG A 249 13.58 -15.69 -5.55
CA ARG A 249 14.61 -15.27 -6.50
C ARG A 249 14.70 -13.77 -6.44
N PRO A 250 15.89 -13.18 -6.32
CA PRO A 250 16.00 -11.74 -6.44
C PRO A 250 15.40 -11.33 -7.80
N PRO A 251 14.57 -10.27 -7.86
CA PRO A 251 14.11 -9.74 -9.13
C PRO A 251 15.33 -9.43 -9.99
N ARG A 252 15.20 -9.64 -11.30
CA ARG A 252 16.21 -9.13 -12.22
C ARG A 252 16.06 -7.60 -12.17
N THR A 253 17.06 -6.92 -11.64
CA THR A 253 17.12 -5.47 -11.74
C THR A 253 17.21 -5.08 -13.22
N LEU A 254 16.45 -4.06 -13.62
CA LEU A 254 16.49 -3.48 -14.99
C LEU A 254 17.89 -2.97 -15.38
N PHE A 255 18.87 -3.09 -14.50
CA PHE A 255 20.24 -2.59 -14.60
C PHE A 255 21.30 -3.70 -14.41
N GLY A 256 20.96 -4.94 -14.75
CA GLY A 256 21.91 -6.06 -14.79
C GLY A 256 22.54 -6.25 -16.14
#